data_3377f5676a3c35ca74c22f081ad284aa
#
_entry.id   3377f5676a3c35ca74c22f081ad284aa
#
_cell.length_a   1.000
_cell.length_b   1.000
_cell.length_c   1.000
_cell.angle_alpha   90.00
_cell.angle_beta   90.00
_cell.angle_gamma   90.00
#
_symmetry.space_group_name_H-M   'P 1'
#
loop_
_entity.id
_entity.type
_entity.pdbx_description
1 polymer ?
#
loop_
_entity_poly.entity_id
_entity_poly.type
_entity_poly.pdbx_seq_one_letter_code
_entity_poly.pdbx_strand_id
1 'polypeptide(L)'
;MIYKAGGAQAIGALAYGTESIKRVDKIVGPGNIYVALAKKAVYGHVSIDAVAGPSEILVIADETANPRYVAADLLSQAEHDELASAILVTTSETLAEKVSEEVDRFLETLSRSEIIRKSLDNYGISLWRKLWRMP
;
A
#
# COMPACT_ATOMS: atom_id res chain seq x y z
N MET A 1 12.70 25.32 -0.77
CA MET A 1 12.75 25.29 -2.25
C MET A 1 11.99 24.06 -2.71
N ILE A 2 11.20 24.15 -3.78
CA ILE A 2 10.39 23.04 -4.31
C ILE A 2 10.91 22.73 -5.72
N TYR A 3 11.29 21.47 -5.95
CA TYR A 3 11.71 20.96 -7.25
C TYR A 3 10.61 20.06 -7.83
N LYS A 4 10.26 20.23 -9.10
CA LYS A 4 9.31 19.36 -9.81
C LYS A 4 10.05 18.14 -10.38
N ALA A 5 10.63 17.33 -9.48
CA ALA A 5 11.36 16.12 -9.83
C ALA A 5 10.90 14.98 -8.90
N GLY A 6 10.84 13.77 -9.42
CA GLY A 6 10.41 12.57 -8.69
C GLY A 6 11.17 11.33 -9.16
N GLY A 7 10.80 10.17 -8.62
CA GLY A 7 11.42 8.90 -9.01
C GLY A 7 12.85 8.72 -8.51
N ALA A 8 13.53 7.72 -9.04
CA ALA A 8 14.91 7.38 -8.67
C ALA A 8 15.88 8.53 -8.95
N GLN A 9 15.62 9.33 -10.00
CA GLN A 9 16.44 10.48 -10.38
C GLN A 9 16.49 11.55 -9.28
N ALA A 10 15.34 11.82 -8.63
CA ALA A 10 15.28 12.77 -7.52
C ALA A 10 16.10 12.28 -6.33
N ILE A 11 16.05 10.97 -6.02
CA ILE A 11 16.85 10.36 -4.96
C ILE A 11 18.35 10.53 -5.26
N GLY A 12 18.79 10.24 -6.49
CA GLY A 12 20.18 10.43 -6.90
C GLY A 12 20.62 11.90 -6.82
N ALA A 13 19.79 12.82 -7.32
CA ALA A 13 20.08 14.25 -7.25
C ALA A 13 20.20 14.78 -5.82
N LEU A 14 19.32 14.33 -4.91
CA LEU A 14 19.39 14.72 -3.50
C LEU A 14 20.58 14.08 -2.78
N ALA A 15 20.94 12.84 -3.11
CA ALA A 15 22.03 12.14 -2.47
C ALA A 15 23.42 12.68 -2.86
N TYR A 16 23.61 12.95 -4.14
CA TYR A 16 24.93 13.35 -4.68
C TYR A 16 25.06 14.85 -4.94
N GLY A 17 23.94 15.54 -5.07
CA GLY A 17 23.91 16.93 -5.53
C GLY A 17 24.02 17.06 -7.05
N THR A 18 23.57 18.19 -7.56
CA THR A 18 23.73 18.62 -8.95
C THR A 18 24.04 20.11 -8.96
N GLU A 19 24.24 20.73 -10.14
CA GLU A 19 24.41 22.18 -10.25
C GLU A 19 23.24 22.96 -9.62
N SER A 20 22.00 22.44 -9.72
CA SER A 20 20.79 23.12 -9.29
C SER A 20 20.21 22.59 -7.98
N ILE A 21 20.54 21.36 -7.57
CA ILE A 21 20.03 20.72 -6.37
C ILE A 21 21.19 20.43 -5.42
N LYS A 22 21.18 21.06 -4.25
CA LYS A 22 22.20 20.79 -3.23
C LYS A 22 22.00 19.40 -2.64
N ARG A 23 23.09 18.69 -2.40
CA ARG A 23 23.10 17.47 -1.62
C ARG A 23 22.43 17.69 -0.26
N VAL A 24 21.69 16.69 0.23
CA VAL A 24 21.03 16.69 1.52
C VAL A 24 21.67 15.68 2.47
N ASP A 25 21.42 15.85 3.75
CA ASP A 25 21.90 14.92 4.80
C ASP A 25 20.94 13.74 5.00
N LYS A 26 19.64 13.94 4.71
CA LYS A 26 18.63 12.92 4.87
C LYS A 26 17.52 13.03 3.81
N ILE A 27 17.10 11.88 3.28
CA ILE A 27 15.98 11.75 2.34
C ILE A 27 14.83 11.05 3.06
N VAL A 28 13.66 11.68 3.08
CA VAL A 28 12.43 11.15 3.67
C VAL A 28 11.29 11.20 2.68
N GLY A 29 10.34 10.32 2.82
CA GLY A 29 9.11 10.30 2.03
C GLY A 29 8.84 8.95 1.34
N PRO A 30 7.59 8.72 0.96
CA PRO A 30 7.16 7.52 0.24
C PRO A 30 7.56 7.58 -1.23
N GLY A 31 7.45 6.45 -1.90
CA GLY A 31 7.64 6.35 -3.34
C GLY A 31 7.41 4.93 -3.84
N ASN A 32 7.42 4.76 -5.15
CA ASN A 32 7.28 3.46 -5.79
C ASN A 32 8.55 2.60 -5.59
N ILE A 33 8.53 1.39 -6.14
CA ILE A 33 9.63 0.43 -6.03
C ILE A 33 10.98 1.01 -6.51
N TYR A 34 10.98 1.85 -7.56
CA TYR A 34 12.21 2.48 -8.07
C TYR A 34 12.79 3.48 -7.07
N VAL A 35 11.93 4.23 -6.37
CA VAL A 35 12.35 5.14 -5.29
C VAL A 35 12.90 4.35 -4.11
N ALA A 36 12.25 3.27 -3.72
CA ALA A 36 12.71 2.40 -2.64
C ALA A 36 14.08 1.79 -2.94
N LEU A 37 14.28 1.28 -4.15
CA LEU A 37 15.57 0.74 -4.60
C LEU A 37 16.65 1.82 -4.68
N ALA A 38 16.32 3.02 -5.17
CA ALA A 38 17.25 4.13 -5.21
C ALA A 38 17.65 4.58 -3.79
N LYS A 39 16.70 4.69 -2.85
CA LYS A 39 16.98 4.97 -1.43
C LYS A 39 17.91 3.93 -0.82
N LYS A 40 17.65 2.64 -1.09
CA LYS A 40 18.51 1.55 -0.65
C LYS A 40 19.93 1.69 -1.21
N ALA A 41 20.08 2.04 -2.49
CA ALA A 41 21.37 2.17 -3.15
C ALA A 41 22.22 3.33 -2.60
N VAL A 42 21.60 4.43 -2.16
CA VAL A 42 22.31 5.59 -1.61
C VAL A 42 22.42 5.56 -0.07
N TYR A 43 21.85 4.55 0.59
CA TYR A 43 21.94 4.41 2.03
C TYR A 43 23.40 4.24 2.48
N GLY A 44 23.79 5.00 3.50
CA GLY A 44 25.18 5.09 3.95
C GLY A 44 25.95 6.28 3.35
N HIS A 45 25.60 6.70 2.11
CA HIS A 45 26.09 7.95 1.54
C HIS A 45 25.23 9.14 2.00
N VAL A 46 23.94 8.93 2.13
CA VAL A 46 22.94 9.83 2.71
C VAL A 46 22.05 9.04 3.66
N SER A 47 21.54 9.68 4.73
CA SER A 47 20.55 9.04 5.60
C SER A 47 19.20 8.94 4.91
N ILE A 48 18.44 7.88 5.21
CA ILE A 48 17.07 7.71 4.74
C ILE A 48 16.12 7.47 5.93
N ASP A 49 14.82 7.58 5.71
CA ASP A 49 13.79 7.21 6.70
C ASP A 49 13.65 5.69 6.80
N ALA A 50 13.28 5.04 5.68
CA ALA A 50 13.12 3.61 5.57
C ALA A 50 13.26 3.15 4.11
N VAL A 51 13.55 1.87 3.90
CA VAL A 51 13.33 1.18 2.63
C VAL A 51 11.91 0.63 2.68
N ALA A 52 10.93 1.41 2.18
CA ALA A 52 9.54 0.99 2.14
C ALA A 52 9.35 -0.08 1.04
N GLY A 53 8.78 -1.21 1.43
CA GLY A 53 8.23 -2.19 0.49
C GLY A 53 6.86 -1.76 -0.04
N PRO A 54 6.18 -2.60 -0.84
CA PRO A 54 4.77 -2.42 -1.17
C PRO A 54 3.96 -2.29 0.12
N SER A 55 2.99 -1.39 0.12
CA SER A 55 2.16 -1.16 1.32
C SER A 55 1.16 -2.29 1.49
N GLU A 56 0.90 -2.63 2.73
CA GLU A 56 -0.05 -3.67 3.13
C GLU A 56 -1.10 -3.06 4.06
N ILE A 57 -2.34 -3.53 3.95
CA ILE A 57 -3.41 -3.21 4.90
C ILE A 57 -3.96 -4.48 5.50
N LEU A 58 -4.16 -4.48 6.81
CA LEU A 58 -4.87 -5.50 7.54
C LEU A 58 -6.10 -4.89 8.19
N VAL A 59 -7.28 -5.32 7.78
CA VAL A 59 -8.56 -4.94 8.37
C VAL A 59 -9.05 -6.08 9.26
N ILE A 60 -9.31 -5.79 10.52
CA ILE A 60 -9.91 -6.73 11.47
C ILE A 60 -11.33 -6.25 11.75
N ALA A 61 -12.31 -7.08 11.45
CA ALA A 61 -13.72 -6.72 11.57
C ALA A 61 -14.57 -7.92 12.02
N ASP A 62 -15.62 -7.65 12.78
CA ASP A 62 -16.64 -8.64 13.19
C ASP A 62 -17.97 -8.38 12.46
N GLU A 63 -19.01 -9.12 12.83
CA GLU A 63 -20.36 -9.04 12.23
C GLU A 63 -21.03 -7.67 12.36
N THR A 64 -20.56 -6.80 13.24
CA THR A 64 -21.12 -5.45 13.44
C THR A 64 -20.59 -4.43 12.44
N ALA A 65 -19.52 -4.75 11.73
CA ALA A 65 -18.90 -3.86 10.78
C ALA A 65 -19.77 -3.67 9.52
N ASN A 66 -19.70 -2.47 8.94
CA ASN A 66 -20.35 -2.20 7.66
C ASN A 66 -19.49 -2.76 6.51
N PRO A 67 -19.99 -3.74 5.72
CA PRO A 67 -19.22 -4.38 4.64
C PRO A 67 -18.67 -3.39 3.62
N ARG A 68 -19.43 -2.33 3.31
CA ARG A 68 -19.03 -1.30 2.33
C ARG A 68 -17.83 -0.50 2.81
N TYR A 69 -17.75 -0.19 4.11
CA TYR A 69 -16.59 0.54 4.65
C TYR A 69 -15.37 -0.34 4.71
N VAL A 70 -15.53 -1.61 5.10
CA VAL A 70 -14.45 -2.59 5.08
C VAL A 70 -13.89 -2.78 3.67
N ALA A 71 -14.76 -2.91 2.67
CA ALA A 71 -14.35 -3.00 1.27
C ALA A 71 -13.59 -1.73 0.82
N ALA A 72 -14.10 -0.53 1.17
CA ALA A 72 -13.43 0.72 0.81
C ALA A 72 -12.02 0.83 1.42
N ASP A 73 -11.83 0.41 2.67
CA ASP A 73 -10.52 0.40 3.33
C ASP A 73 -9.54 -0.55 2.62
N LEU A 74 -9.97 -1.77 2.30
CA LEU A 74 -9.14 -2.74 1.56
C LEU A 74 -8.74 -2.18 0.18
N LEU A 75 -9.70 -1.59 -0.54
CA LEU A 75 -9.47 -1.04 -1.88
C LEU A 75 -8.60 0.21 -1.86
N SER A 76 -8.63 1.00 -0.79
CA SER A 76 -7.76 2.18 -0.64
C SER A 76 -6.28 1.82 -0.75
N GLN A 77 -5.90 0.62 -0.33
CA GLN A 77 -4.54 0.13 -0.44
C GLN A 77 -4.29 -0.59 -1.77
N ALA A 78 -5.23 -1.44 -2.20
CA ALA A 78 -5.10 -2.20 -3.44
C ALA A 78 -4.97 -1.32 -4.70
N GLU A 79 -5.53 -0.09 -4.68
CA GLU A 79 -5.42 0.84 -5.81
C GLU A 79 -4.03 1.47 -5.99
N HIS A 80 -3.16 1.41 -4.99
CA HIS A 80 -1.86 2.06 -5.05
C HIS A 80 -0.87 1.36 -5.99
N ASP A 81 -0.79 0.04 -5.92
CA ASP A 81 0.20 -0.75 -6.66
C ASP A 81 -0.29 -2.19 -6.86
N GLU A 82 0.08 -2.82 -7.98
CA GLU A 82 -0.23 -4.23 -8.26
C GLU A 82 0.40 -5.20 -7.25
N LEU A 83 1.43 -4.75 -6.51
CA LEU A 83 2.11 -5.49 -5.44
C LEU A 83 1.55 -5.15 -4.05
N ALA A 84 0.54 -4.30 -3.95
CA ALA A 84 -0.09 -4.00 -2.68
C ALA A 84 -0.84 -5.23 -2.14
N SER A 85 -0.88 -5.38 -0.82
CA SER A 85 -1.60 -6.47 -0.16
C SER A 85 -2.75 -5.93 0.67
N ALA A 86 -3.92 -6.53 0.54
CA ALA A 86 -5.11 -6.19 1.30
C ALA A 86 -5.68 -7.43 1.98
N ILE A 87 -5.70 -7.44 3.30
CA ILE A 87 -6.04 -8.61 4.12
C ILE A 87 -7.24 -8.28 5.01
N LEU A 88 -8.29 -9.08 4.90
CA LEU A 88 -9.42 -9.06 5.83
C LEU A 88 -9.31 -10.24 6.82
N VAL A 89 -9.35 -9.95 8.11
CA VAL A 89 -9.51 -10.93 9.17
C VAL A 89 -10.86 -10.73 9.85
N THR A 90 -11.71 -11.75 9.81
CA THR A 90 -13.05 -11.66 10.40
C THR A 90 -13.45 -12.95 11.12
N THR A 91 -14.36 -12.82 12.09
CA THR A 91 -15.04 -13.93 12.74
C THR A 91 -16.37 -14.29 12.08
N SER A 92 -16.82 -13.50 11.10
CA SER A 92 -18.11 -13.62 10.41
C SER A 92 -17.93 -13.98 8.94
N GLU A 93 -18.31 -15.19 8.56
CA GLU A 93 -18.36 -15.65 7.16
C GLU A 93 -19.28 -14.75 6.32
N THR A 94 -20.45 -14.41 6.87
CA THR A 94 -21.42 -13.53 6.22
C THR A 94 -20.84 -12.13 5.95
N LEU A 95 -19.99 -11.62 6.85
CA LEU A 95 -19.30 -10.34 6.60
C LEU A 95 -18.31 -10.50 5.45
N ALA A 96 -17.52 -11.57 5.44
CA ALA A 96 -16.55 -11.81 4.37
C ALA A 96 -17.20 -11.87 2.99
N GLU A 97 -18.33 -12.59 2.87
CA GLU A 97 -19.12 -12.67 1.63
C GLU A 97 -19.63 -11.30 1.19
N LYS A 98 -20.25 -10.54 2.09
CA LYS A 98 -20.76 -9.20 1.79
C LYS A 98 -19.65 -8.20 1.43
N VAL A 99 -18.48 -8.32 2.05
CA VAL A 99 -17.31 -7.49 1.69
C VAL A 99 -16.86 -7.81 0.29
N SER A 100 -16.81 -9.09 -0.10
CA SER A 100 -16.48 -9.50 -1.47
C SER A 100 -17.46 -8.91 -2.49
N GLU A 101 -18.77 -8.97 -2.22
CA GLU A 101 -19.77 -8.36 -3.08
C GLU A 101 -19.59 -6.84 -3.22
N GLU A 102 -19.27 -6.14 -2.12
CA GLU A 102 -19.02 -4.70 -2.17
C GLU A 102 -17.72 -4.36 -2.93
N VAL A 103 -16.67 -5.18 -2.81
CA VAL A 103 -15.45 -5.05 -3.62
C VAL A 103 -15.78 -5.11 -5.11
N ASP A 104 -16.58 -6.10 -5.55
CA ASP A 104 -16.99 -6.23 -6.94
C ASP A 104 -17.79 -5.01 -7.43
N ARG A 105 -18.72 -4.49 -6.62
CA ARG A 105 -19.47 -3.26 -6.93
C ARG A 105 -18.56 -2.04 -7.07
N PHE A 106 -17.57 -1.88 -6.19
CA PHE A 106 -16.61 -0.78 -6.31
C PHE A 106 -15.76 -0.89 -7.58
N LEU A 107 -15.36 -2.10 -7.96
CA LEU A 107 -14.55 -2.34 -9.15
C LEU A 107 -15.26 -1.92 -10.47
N GLU A 108 -16.59 -1.88 -10.49
CA GLU A 108 -17.36 -1.38 -11.63
C GLU A 108 -17.23 0.13 -11.83
N THR A 109 -16.91 0.88 -10.78
CA THR A 109 -16.94 2.36 -10.77
C THR A 109 -15.56 3.00 -10.62
N LEU A 110 -14.59 2.29 -10.06
CA LEU A 110 -13.26 2.82 -9.82
C LEU A 110 -12.41 2.87 -11.08
N SER A 111 -11.74 3.99 -11.29
CA SER A 111 -10.91 4.24 -12.48
C SER A 111 -9.66 3.35 -12.57
N ARG A 112 -9.16 2.83 -11.43
CA ARG A 112 -7.97 1.98 -11.36
C ARG A 112 -8.30 0.50 -11.14
N SER A 113 -9.47 0.05 -11.58
CA SER A 113 -9.97 -1.30 -11.37
C SER A 113 -9.02 -2.41 -11.84
N GLU A 114 -8.26 -2.20 -12.92
CA GLU A 114 -7.27 -3.19 -13.39
C GLU A 114 -6.11 -3.41 -12.40
N ILE A 115 -5.58 -2.33 -11.80
CA ILE A 115 -4.52 -2.39 -10.79
C ILE A 115 -5.05 -3.09 -9.54
N ILE A 116 -6.25 -2.69 -9.11
CA ILE A 116 -6.90 -3.28 -7.94
C ILE A 116 -7.12 -4.78 -8.14
N ARG A 117 -7.64 -5.22 -9.29
CA ARG A 117 -7.83 -6.65 -9.59
C ARG A 117 -6.53 -7.43 -9.47
N LYS A 118 -5.46 -6.96 -10.11
CA LYS A 118 -4.15 -7.62 -10.02
C LYS A 118 -3.62 -7.69 -8.59
N SER A 119 -3.78 -6.62 -7.81
CA SER A 119 -3.41 -6.58 -6.40
C SER A 119 -4.20 -7.63 -5.60
N LEU A 120 -5.53 -7.65 -5.74
CA LEU A 120 -6.39 -8.58 -5.02
C LEU A 120 -6.20 -10.04 -5.47
N ASP A 121 -6.03 -10.31 -6.77
CA ASP A 121 -5.84 -11.66 -7.31
C ASP A 121 -4.52 -12.27 -6.83
N ASN A 122 -3.47 -11.46 -6.70
CA ASN A 122 -2.14 -11.93 -6.33
C ASN A 122 -1.89 -11.89 -4.81
N TYR A 123 -2.43 -10.88 -4.11
CA TYR A 123 -2.08 -10.56 -2.72
C TYR A 123 -3.28 -10.25 -1.83
N GLY A 124 -4.51 -10.33 -2.35
CA GLY A 124 -5.73 -10.19 -1.56
C GLY A 124 -6.00 -11.48 -0.77
N ILE A 125 -6.25 -11.37 0.52
CA ILE A 125 -6.55 -12.51 1.39
C ILE A 125 -7.76 -12.18 2.26
N SER A 126 -8.75 -13.07 2.27
CA SER A 126 -9.82 -13.05 3.26
C SER A 126 -9.67 -14.27 4.19
N LEU A 127 -9.39 -14.00 5.45
CA LEU A 127 -9.28 -15.01 6.50
C LEU A 127 -10.45 -14.87 7.45
N TRP A 128 -11.32 -15.91 7.51
CA TRP A 128 -12.27 -16.00 8.59
C TRP A 128 -11.90 -17.14 9.55
N ARG A 129 -12.05 -16.92 10.86
CA ARG A 129 -11.81 -17.91 11.90
C ARG A 129 -12.87 -17.78 12.98
N LYS A 130 -13.40 -18.94 13.41
CA LYS A 130 -14.16 -19.01 14.65
C LYS A 130 -13.28 -18.54 15.81
N LEU A 131 -13.83 -17.67 16.64
CA LEU A 131 -13.16 -17.06 17.80
C LEU A 131 -12.25 -18.05 18.53
N TRP A 132 -11.01 -17.63 18.75
CA TRP A 132 -10.17 -18.22 19.77
C TRP A 132 -10.87 -18.06 21.12
N ARG A 133 -11.41 -19.16 21.65
CA ARG A 133 -11.57 -19.22 23.10
C ARG A 133 -10.16 -19.41 23.64
N MET A 134 -9.60 -18.36 24.22
CA MET A 134 -8.49 -18.54 25.15
C MET A 134 -9.00 -19.39 26.32
N PRO A 135 -8.24 -20.39 26.77
CA PRO A 135 -8.59 -21.18 27.96
C PRO A 135 -8.57 -20.29 29.20
#